data_0f02d3f3ea7e464abd1b35195a3be73e
#
_entry.id   0f02d3f3ea7e464abd1b35195a3be73e
#
_cell.length_a   1.000
_cell.length_b   1.000
_cell.length_c   1.000
_cell.angle_alpha   90.00
_cell.angle_beta   90.00
_cell.angle_gamma   90.00
#
_symmetry.space_group_name_H-M   'P 1'
#
loop_
_entity.id
_entity.type
_entity.pdbx_description
1 polymer ?
#
loop_
_entity_poly.entity_id
_entity_poly.type
_entity_poly.pdbx_seq_one_letter_code
_entity_poly.pdbx_strand_id
1 'polypeptide(L)'
;MLLRAENLIKRYKSRTVVNDVSIQVEQGEIVGLLGPNGAGKTTTFYMTVGLIRPNEGRIFLDQKDITAEPMYRRARLGIGYLAQEASVFRSLSIEDNILSVLEFTNLSPKEQREKCDSLLEEFNLTHKRKYIGNVLSGGERRRTEIARALAVNPKFILLDEPFAGVDPIAVEDIQHIVAKLKTKNIGILITDHNVHETLSITDRAYLLYEGKILKAGTAPELADDPEVRRLYLGQNFILR
;
A
#
# COMPACT_ATOMS: atom_id res chain seq x y z
N MET A 1 -16.87 -1.07 -1.26
CA MET A 1 -16.22 -2.38 -1.48
C MET A 1 -15.35 -2.72 -0.28
N LEU A 2 -15.15 -4.02 -0.04
CA LEU A 2 -14.36 -4.53 1.08
C LEU A 2 -13.30 -5.51 0.55
N LEU A 3 -12.03 -5.26 0.85
CA LEU A 3 -10.93 -6.20 0.68
C LEU A 3 -10.66 -6.87 2.02
N ARG A 4 -10.75 -8.19 2.10
CA ARG A 4 -10.52 -8.92 3.34
C ARG A 4 -9.71 -10.19 3.11
N ALA A 5 -8.89 -10.50 4.08
CA ALA A 5 -8.15 -11.73 4.20
C ALA A 5 -8.59 -12.42 5.49
N GLU A 6 -8.90 -13.72 5.41
CA GLU A 6 -9.47 -14.48 6.52
C GLU A 6 -8.63 -15.70 6.83
N ASN A 7 -8.25 -15.83 8.11
CA ASN A 7 -7.55 -16.98 8.69
C ASN A 7 -6.30 -17.39 7.90
N LEU A 8 -5.52 -16.39 7.44
CA LEU A 8 -4.35 -16.65 6.64
C LEU A 8 -3.27 -17.41 7.42
N ILE A 9 -2.78 -18.49 6.83
CA ILE A 9 -1.64 -19.24 7.34
C ILE A 9 -0.58 -19.36 6.25
N LYS A 10 0.67 -19.06 6.62
CA LYS A 10 1.82 -19.28 5.74
C LYS A 10 2.95 -19.99 6.46
N ARG A 11 3.38 -21.09 5.88
CA ARG A 11 4.51 -21.91 6.35
C ARG A 11 5.63 -21.92 5.31
N TYR A 12 6.85 -21.80 5.78
CA TYR A 12 8.06 -22.03 4.99
C TYR A 12 8.85 -23.15 5.66
N LYS A 13 8.89 -24.31 5.03
CA LYS A 13 9.44 -25.55 5.63
C LYS A 13 8.72 -25.83 6.97
N SER A 14 9.47 -25.91 8.07
CA SER A 14 8.93 -26.15 9.42
C SER A 14 8.46 -24.89 10.15
N ARG A 15 8.75 -23.69 9.62
CA ARG A 15 8.43 -22.43 10.31
C ARG A 15 7.09 -21.87 9.81
N THR A 16 6.14 -21.66 10.72
CA THR A 16 4.93 -20.89 10.48
C THR A 16 5.25 -19.42 10.67
N VAL A 17 5.13 -18.62 9.60
CA VAL A 17 5.47 -17.19 9.59
C VAL A 17 4.21 -16.33 9.77
N VAL A 18 3.08 -16.81 9.26
CA VAL A 18 1.75 -16.21 9.48
C VAL A 18 0.85 -17.32 9.99
N ASN A 19 0.15 -17.07 11.08
CA ASN A 19 -0.64 -18.06 11.82
C ASN A 19 -2.00 -17.48 12.21
N ASP A 20 -3.02 -17.78 11.44
CA ASP A 20 -4.40 -17.36 11.68
C ASP A 20 -4.59 -15.83 11.66
N VAL A 21 -4.08 -15.16 10.63
CA VAL A 21 -4.18 -13.72 10.48
C VAL A 21 -5.39 -13.35 9.63
N SER A 22 -6.27 -12.49 10.19
CA SER A 22 -7.41 -11.91 9.48
C SER A 22 -7.32 -10.40 9.49
N ILE A 23 -7.40 -9.78 8.31
CA ILE A 23 -7.37 -8.32 8.11
C ILE A 23 -8.43 -7.92 7.08
N GLN A 24 -8.90 -6.69 7.17
CA GLN A 24 -9.82 -6.11 6.18
C GLN A 24 -9.54 -4.63 5.96
N VAL A 25 -9.92 -4.13 4.80
CA VAL A 25 -9.83 -2.72 4.39
C VAL A 25 -11.09 -2.36 3.64
N GLU A 26 -11.74 -1.27 4.01
CA GLU A 26 -12.88 -0.70 3.28
C GLU A 26 -12.43 0.36 2.27
N GLN A 27 -13.23 0.61 1.23
CA GLN A 27 -12.98 1.77 0.37
C GLN A 27 -13.11 3.06 1.18
N GLY A 28 -12.17 3.99 0.95
CA GLY A 28 -12.13 5.26 1.69
C GLY A 28 -11.54 5.13 3.10
N GLU A 29 -10.93 3.99 3.43
CA GLU A 29 -10.26 3.74 4.71
C GLU A 29 -8.75 3.58 4.52
N ILE A 30 -7.97 4.07 5.48
CA ILE A 30 -6.52 3.83 5.55
C ILE A 30 -6.25 2.89 6.72
N VAL A 31 -5.73 1.71 6.42
CA VAL A 31 -5.43 0.67 7.41
C VAL A 31 -3.93 0.41 7.47
N GLY A 32 -3.36 0.46 8.67
CA GLY A 32 -1.97 0.11 8.94
C GLY A 32 -1.80 -1.38 9.23
N LEU A 33 -0.70 -1.98 8.76
CA LEU A 33 -0.25 -3.31 9.13
C LEU A 33 1.13 -3.21 9.75
N LEU A 34 1.19 -3.14 11.07
CA LEU A 34 2.35 -2.81 11.88
C LEU A 34 2.90 -4.04 12.63
N GLY A 35 4.09 -3.90 13.20
CA GLY A 35 4.72 -4.92 14.02
C GLY A 35 6.23 -4.98 13.85
N PRO A 36 6.96 -5.69 14.71
CA PRO A 36 8.41 -5.81 14.63
C PRO A 36 8.88 -6.58 13.38
N ASN A 37 10.19 -6.54 13.14
CA ASN A 37 10.79 -7.34 12.07
C ASN A 37 10.56 -8.83 12.31
N GLY A 38 10.17 -9.55 11.26
CA GLY A 38 9.86 -10.98 11.35
C GLY A 38 8.46 -11.30 11.90
N ALA A 39 7.62 -10.31 12.22
CA ALA A 39 6.25 -10.53 12.71
C ALA A 39 5.28 -11.12 11.68
N GLY A 40 5.66 -11.18 10.40
CA GLY A 40 4.81 -11.71 9.33
C GLY A 40 4.11 -10.65 8.48
N LYS A 41 4.36 -9.35 8.71
CA LYS A 41 3.75 -8.22 7.96
C LYS A 41 3.88 -8.38 6.45
N THR A 42 5.11 -8.38 5.94
CA THR A 42 5.38 -8.46 4.49
C THR A 42 4.78 -9.73 3.87
N THR A 43 4.81 -10.86 4.60
CA THR A 43 4.20 -12.11 4.12
C THR A 43 2.68 -11.99 4.03
N THR A 44 2.02 -11.44 5.05
CA THR A 44 0.57 -11.19 5.05
C THR A 44 0.19 -10.22 3.93
N PHE A 45 0.94 -9.14 3.81
CA PHE A 45 0.76 -8.14 2.76
C PHE A 45 0.91 -8.75 1.37
N TYR A 46 1.97 -9.53 1.11
CA TYR A 46 2.20 -10.19 -0.18
C TYR A 46 1.16 -11.26 -0.52
N MET A 47 0.60 -11.93 0.49
CA MET A 47 -0.56 -12.80 0.26
C MET A 47 -1.76 -11.97 -0.20
N THR A 48 -2.01 -10.81 0.42
CA THR A 48 -3.11 -9.92 0.05
C THR A 48 -2.94 -9.31 -1.34
N VAL A 49 -1.71 -8.96 -1.73
CA VAL A 49 -1.37 -8.49 -3.09
C VAL A 49 -1.52 -9.58 -4.14
N GLY A 50 -1.27 -10.85 -3.78
CA GLY A 50 -1.26 -11.98 -4.72
C GLY A 50 0.12 -12.36 -5.25
N LEU A 51 1.18 -11.89 -4.60
CA LEU A 51 2.57 -12.30 -4.88
C LEU A 51 2.90 -13.66 -4.26
N ILE A 52 2.28 -13.98 -3.13
CA ILE A 52 2.47 -15.24 -2.40
C ILE A 52 1.11 -15.89 -2.18
N ARG A 53 1.01 -17.20 -2.36
CA ARG A 53 -0.20 -17.95 -2.01
C ARG A 53 -0.17 -18.33 -0.52
N PRO A 54 -1.27 -18.18 0.22
CA PRO A 54 -1.42 -18.73 1.56
C PRO A 54 -1.40 -20.27 1.49
N ASN A 55 -1.02 -20.91 2.60
CA ASN A 55 -1.21 -22.36 2.76
C ASN A 55 -2.66 -22.67 3.16
N GLU A 56 -3.25 -21.82 3.99
CA GLU A 56 -4.64 -21.89 4.45
C GLU A 56 -5.22 -20.47 4.55
N GLY A 57 -6.54 -20.38 4.64
CA GLY A 57 -7.26 -19.10 4.65
C GLY A 57 -7.65 -18.64 3.27
N ARG A 58 -8.37 -17.52 3.20
CA ARG A 58 -8.94 -17.00 1.95
C ARG A 58 -8.80 -15.48 1.87
N ILE A 59 -8.84 -14.98 0.65
CA ILE A 59 -8.80 -13.53 0.37
C ILE A 59 -9.99 -13.20 -0.54
N PHE A 60 -10.75 -12.18 -0.15
CA PHE A 60 -11.98 -11.78 -0.82
C PHE A 60 -11.94 -10.32 -1.22
N LEU A 61 -12.52 -10.04 -2.37
CA LEU A 61 -12.94 -8.70 -2.77
C LEU A 61 -14.48 -8.70 -2.82
N ASP A 62 -15.11 -8.06 -1.85
CA ASP A 62 -16.52 -8.21 -1.50
C ASP A 62 -16.89 -9.70 -1.30
N GLN A 63 -17.71 -10.26 -2.17
CA GLN A 63 -18.13 -11.68 -2.13
C GLN A 63 -17.25 -12.58 -2.99
N LYS A 64 -16.35 -12.00 -3.81
CA LYS A 64 -15.52 -12.75 -4.74
C LYS A 64 -14.27 -13.28 -4.05
N ASP A 65 -14.12 -14.61 -4.03
CA ASP A 65 -12.86 -15.24 -3.62
C ASP A 65 -11.77 -14.97 -4.68
N ILE A 66 -10.70 -14.31 -4.28
CA ILE A 66 -9.55 -13.97 -5.12
C ILE A 66 -8.26 -14.67 -4.66
N THR A 67 -8.37 -15.65 -3.77
CA THR A 67 -7.22 -16.34 -3.15
C THR A 67 -6.26 -16.92 -4.18
N ALA A 68 -6.80 -17.57 -5.21
CA ALA A 68 -6.02 -18.19 -6.28
C ALA A 68 -5.62 -17.19 -7.40
N GLU A 69 -6.19 -15.97 -7.39
CA GLU A 69 -5.93 -15.00 -8.46
C GLU A 69 -4.53 -14.40 -8.32
N PRO A 70 -3.71 -14.43 -9.38
CA PRO A 70 -2.40 -13.79 -9.37
C PRO A 70 -2.52 -12.26 -9.38
N MET A 71 -1.44 -11.58 -9.00
CA MET A 71 -1.40 -10.12 -8.86
C MET A 71 -1.98 -9.36 -10.07
N TYR A 72 -1.66 -9.76 -11.31
CA TYR A 72 -2.17 -9.06 -12.51
C TYR A 72 -3.70 -9.14 -12.67
N ARG A 73 -4.33 -10.23 -12.22
CA ARG A 73 -5.79 -10.36 -12.20
C ARG A 73 -6.39 -9.53 -11.09
N ARG A 74 -5.75 -9.49 -9.91
CA ARG A 74 -6.18 -8.60 -8.81
C ARG A 74 -6.06 -7.13 -9.21
N ALA A 75 -5.03 -6.75 -9.97
CA ALA A 75 -4.90 -5.41 -10.52
C ALA A 75 -6.09 -5.04 -11.44
N ARG A 76 -6.53 -5.95 -12.31
CA ARG A 76 -7.73 -5.76 -13.14
C ARG A 76 -9.03 -5.68 -12.35
N LEU A 77 -9.07 -6.22 -11.14
CA LEU A 77 -10.19 -6.08 -10.22
C LEU A 77 -10.15 -4.77 -9.41
N GLY A 78 -9.09 -3.99 -9.59
CA GLY A 78 -8.93 -2.68 -8.96
C GLY A 78 -8.03 -2.68 -7.70
N ILE A 79 -7.15 -3.66 -7.53
CA ILE A 79 -6.17 -3.69 -6.43
C ILE A 79 -4.81 -3.25 -6.96
N GLY A 80 -4.44 -2.00 -6.67
CA GLY A 80 -3.12 -1.45 -6.99
C GLY A 80 -2.06 -1.86 -5.96
N TYR A 81 -0.80 -1.94 -6.39
CA TYR A 81 0.33 -2.25 -5.53
C TYR A 81 1.49 -1.29 -5.79
N LEU A 82 2.02 -0.71 -4.74
CA LEU A 82 3.26 0.06 -4.75
C LEU A 82 4.31 -0.67 -3.92
N ALA A 83 5.36 -1.11 -4.59
CA ALA A 83 6.47 -1.80 -3.97
C ALA A 83 7.34 -0.84 -3.12
N GLN A 84 8.08 -1.40 -2.17
CA GLN A 84 9.10 -0.71 -1.41
C GLN A 84 10.23 -0.19 -2.34
N GLU A 85 10.71 -1.05 -3.24
CA GLU A 85 11.72 -0.66 -4.22
C GLU A 85 11.11 0.18 -5.34
N ALA A 86 11.91 1.13 -5.84
CA ALA A 86 11.50 1.99 -6.94
C ALA A 86 11.13 1.19 -8.19
N SER A 87 9.88 1.34 -8.62
CA SER A 87 9.28 0.60 -9.74
C SER A 87 9.14 1.42 -11.01
N VAL A 88 9.60 2.68 -11.01
CA VAL A 88 9.57 3.55 -12.20
C VAL A 88 10.40 2.95 -13.33
N PHE A 89 9.89 2.96 -14.55
CA PHE A 89 10.66 2.57 -15.73
C PHE A 89 11.74 3.63 -15.99
N ARG A 90 12.99 3.30 -15.69
CA ARG A 90 14.11 4.25 -15.63
C ARG A 90 14.43 4.89 -16.98
N SER A 91 14.20 4.20 -18.09
CA SER A 91 14.44 4.66 -19.46
C SER A 91 13.25 5.40 -20.09
N LEU A 92 12.08 5.37 -19.47
CA LEU A 92 10.88 6.06 -19.93
C LEU A 92 10.77 7.43 -19.26
N SER A 93 10.12 8.38 -19.95
CA SER A 93 9.75 9.66 -19.36
C SER A 93 8.66 9.48 -18.28
N ILE A 94 8.40 10.51 -17.46
CA ILE A 94 7.28 10.51 -16.51
C ILE A 94 5.96 10.25 -17.26
N GLU A 95 5.74 10.96 -18.35
CA GLU A 95 4.56 10.80 -19.20
C GLU A 95 4.44 9.37 -19.72
N ASP A 96 5.52 8.80 -20.26
CA ASP A 96 5.51 7.45 -20.81
C ASP A 96 5.32 6.38 -19.72
N ASN A 97 5.83 6.63 -18.52
CA ASN A 97 5.55 5.77 -17.35
C ASN A 97 4.05 5.69 -17.03
N ILE A 98 3.32 6.80 -17.14
CA ILE A 98 1.86 6.83 -16.91
C ILE A 98 1.13 6.23 -18.12
N LEU A 99 1.50 6.60 -19.33
CA LEU A 99 0.88 6.10 -20.55
C LEU A 99 1.04 4.58 -20.71
N SER A 100 2.18 4.01 -20.30
CA SER A 100 2.46 2.57 -20.40
C SER A 100 1.41 1.68 -19.72
N VAL A 101 0.73 2.16 -18.68
CA VAL A 101 -0.34 1.40 -18.02
C VAL A 101 -1.72 1.77 -18.55
N LEU A 102 -1.89 2.96 -19.09
CA LEU A 102 -3.13 3.38 -19.75
C LEU A 102 -3.39 2.61 -21.04
N GLU A 103 -2.35 2.15 -21.75
CA GLU A 103 -2.45 1.28 -22.93
C GLU A 103 -3.19 -0.04 -22.65
N PHE A 104 -3.20 -0.51 -21.40
CA PHE A 104 -3.94 -1.72 -21.00
C PHE A 104 -5.38 -1.44 -20.55
N THR A 105 -5.85 -0.20 -20.70
CA THR A 105 -7.24 0.19 -20.42
C THR A 105 -8.09 0.21 -21.70
N ASN A 106 -9.41 0.33 -21.54
CA ASN A 106 -10.33 0.48 -22.68
C ASN A 106 -10.50 1.95 -23.13
N LEU A 107 -9.63 2.85 -22.69
CA LEU A 107 -9.67 4.27 -23.04
C LEU A 107 -9.13 4.46 -24.47
N SER A 108 -9.77 5.36 -25.22
CA SER A 108 -9.24 5.81 -26.52
C SER A 108 -7.91 6.55 -26.35
N PRO A 109 -7.07 6.67 -27.39
CA PRO A 109 -5.82 7.40 -27.30
C PRO A 109 -5.95 8.85 -26.84
N LYS A 110 -7.09 9.50 -27.12
CA LYS A 110 -7.41 10.84 -26.65
C LYS A 110 -7.66 10.86 -25.14
N GLU A 111 -8.52 9.96 -24.66
CA GLU A 111 -8.83 9.83 -23.23
C GLU A 111 -7.60 9.42 -22.38
N GLN A 112 -6.71 8.57 -22.93
CA GLN A 112 -5.45 8.22 -22.29
C GLN A 112 -4.56 9.45 -22.09
N ARG A 113 -4.45 10.33 -23.08
CA ARG A 113 -3.69 11.57 -22.98
C ARG A 113 -4.31 12.53 -21.97
N GLU A 114 -5.62 12.76 -22.04
CA GLU A 114 -6.36 13.61 -21.10
C GLU A 114 -6.18 13.10 -19.64
N LYS A 115 -6.27 11.80 -19.44
CA LYS A 115 -6.03 11.17 -18.12
C LYS A 115 -4.58 11.34 -17.67
N CYS A 116 -3.62 11.16 -18.58
CA CYS A 116 -2.20 11.38 -18.30
C CYS A 116 -1.94 12.84 -17.89
N ASP A 117 -2.47 13.81 -18.64
CA ASP A 117 -2.32 15.24 -18.36
C ASP A 117 -2.91 15.60 -17.00
N SER A 118 -4.10 15.10 -16.67
CA SER A 118 -4.74 15.28 -15.38
C SER A 118 -3.89 14.71 -14.21
N LEU A 119 -3.29 13.54 -14.39
CA LEU A 119 -2.41 12.94 -13.38
C LEU A 119 -1.10 13.73 -13.23
N LEU A 120 -0.51 14.18 -14.33
CA LEU A 120 0.69 15.03 -14.29
C LEU A 120 0.45 16.33 -13.53
N GLU A 121 -0.70 16.96 -13.74
CA GLU A 121 -1.11 18.16 -13.02
C GLU A 121 -1.35 17.87 -11.54
N GLU A 122 -2.13 16.85 -11.24
CA GLU A 122 -2.48 16.45 -9.88
C GLU A 122 -1.26 16.18 -8.99
N PHE A 123 -0.21 15.57 -9.56
CA PHE A 123 1.02 15.22 -8.85
C PHE A 123 2.14 16.24 -9.02
N ASN A 124 1.84 17.43 -9.59
CA ASN A 124 2.81 18.49 -9.86
C ASN A 124 4.04 17.99 -10.65
N LEU A 125 3.79 17.21 -11.71
CA LEU A 125 4.81 16.60 -12.57
C LEU A 125 4.82 17.19 -13.99
N THR A 126 3.90 18.10 -14.33
CA THR A 126 3.73 18.65 -15.68
C THR A 126 5.01 19.30 -16.21
N HIS A 127 5.71 20.07 -15.37
CA HIS A 127 6.94 20.77 -15.74
C HIS A 127 8.13 19.83 -16.02
N LYS A 128 8.05 18.57 -15.59
CA LYS A 128 9.06 17.53 -15.75
C LYS A 128 8.57 16.32 -16.59
N ARG A 129 7.44 16.46 -17.29
CA ARG A 129 6.78 15.35 -17.99
C ARG A 129 7.70 14.54 -18.91
N LYS A 130 8.70 15.21 -19.53
CA LYS A 130 9.66 14.58 -20.44
C LYS A 130 10.94 14.08 -19.78
N TYR A 131 11.10 14.28 -18.47
CA TYR A 131 12.27 13.78 -17.75
C TYR A 131 12.18 12.26 -17.60
N ILE A 132 13.29 11.58 -17.88
CA ILE A 132 13.39 10.13 -17.77
C ILE A 132 13.51 9.67 -16.31
N GLY A 133 13.02 8.47 -16.02
CA GLY A 133 12.90 7.95 -14.66
C GLY A 133 14.21 7.89 -13.86
N ASN A 134 15.36 7.74 -14.54
CA ASN A 134 16.66 7.62 -13.87
C ASN A 134 17.21 8.93 -13.28
N VAL A 135 16.72 10.10 -13.73
CA VAL A 135 17.17 11.42 -13.25
C VAL A 135 16.24 12.03 -12.20
N LEU A 136 15.15 11.33 -11.86
CA LEU A 136 14.17 11.82 -10.89
C LEU A 136 14.68 11.73 -9.46
N SER A 137 14.39 12.76 -8.67
CA SER A 137 14.55 12.71 -7.20
C SER A 137 13.66 11.62 -6.59
N GLY A 138 13.92 11.25 -5.33
CA GLY A 138 13.11 10.23 -4.61
C GLY A 138 11.63 10.61 -4.58
N GLY A 139 11.30 11.84 -4.23
CA GLY A 139 9.93 12.34 -4.19
C GLY A 139 9.25 12.38 -5.56
N GLU A 140 9.93 12.85 -6.61
CA GLU A 140 9.41 12.84 -7.98
C GLU A 140 9.16 11.43 -8.49
N ARG A 141 10.06 10.51 -8.19
CA ARG A 141 9.92 9.10 -8.51
C ARG A 141 8.69 8.52 -7.83
N ARG A 142 8.51 8.76 -6.54
CA ARG A 142 7.37 8.26 -5.77
C ARG A 142 6.05 8.83 -6.28
N ARG A 143 6.00 10.14 -6.58
CA ARG A 143 4.82 10.76 -7.19
C ARG A 143 4.49 10.15 -8.55
N THR A 144 5.50 9.85 -9.38
CA THR A 144 5.31 9.19 -10.68
C THR A 144 4.75 7.78 -10.51
N GLU A 145 5.24 7.01 -9.56
CA GLU A 145 4.75 5.66 -9.26
C GLU A 145 3.29 5.66 -8.80
N ILE A 146 2.93 6.61 -7.93
CA ILE A 146 1.55 6.75 -7.45
C ILE A 146 0.63 7.21 -8.59
N ALA A 147 1.04 8.19 -9.40
CA ALA A 147 0.30 8.63 -10.57
C ALA A 147 0.05 7.46 -11.56
N ARG A 148 1.08 6.64 -11.80
CA ARG A 148 0.97 5.42 -12.61
C ARG A 148 -0.01 4.41 -12.01
N ALA A 149 0.03 4.19 -10.69
CA ALA A 149 -0.90 3.29 -10.03
C ALA A 149 -2.36 3.78 -10.12
N LEU A 150 -2.58 5.10 -10.07
CA LEU A 150 -3.91 5.71 -10.19
C LEU A 150 -4.45 5.73 -11.62
N ALA A 151 -3.61 5.60 -12.62
CA ALA A 151 -4.01 5.64 -14.02
C ALA A 151 -5.10 4.61 -14.36
N VAL A 152 -5.09 3.46 -13.69
CA VAL A 152 -6.08 2.37 -13.87
C VAL A 152 -7.30 2.46 -12.95
N ASN A 153 -7.51 3.59 -12.25
CA ASN A 153 -8.63 3.83 -11.33
C ASN A 153 -8.80 2.70 -10.28
N PRO A 154 -7.79 2.44 -9.45
CA PRO A 154 -7.86 1.37 -8.45
C PRO A 154 -8.95 1.67 -7.41
N LYS A 155 -9.52 0.59 -6.84
CA LYS A 155 -10.43 0.64 -5.68
C LYS A 155 -9.67 0.56 -4.37
N PHE A 156 -8.54 -0.14 -4.41
CA PHE A 156 -7.62 -0.30 -3.29
C PHE A 156 -6.18 -0.08 -3.76
N ILE A 157 -5.35 0.50 -2.91
CA ILE A 157 -3.91 0.61 -3.11
C ILE A 157 -3.19 0.03 -1.88
N LEU A 158 -2.29 -0.92 -2.14
CA LEU A 158 -1.46 -1.54 -1.13
C LEU A 158 -0.05 -0.94 -1.22
N LEU A 159 0.39 -0.29 -0.14
CA LEU A 159 1.66 0.44 -0.04
C LEU A 159 2.64 -0.35 0.84
N ASP A 160 3.73 -0.81 0.25
CA ASP A 160 4.77 -1.55 0.94
C ASP A 160 5.89 -0.59 1.35
N GLU A 161 6.02 -0.36 2.65
CA GLU A 161 7.01 0.53 3.28
C GLU A 161 7.20 1.89 2.55
N PRO A 162 6.11 2.69 2.38
CA PRO A 162 6.19 3.91 1.58
C PRO A 162 7.11 4.99 2.17
N PHE A 163 7.43 4.93 3.46
CA PHE A 163 8.28 5.89 4.16
C PHE A 163 9.74 5.43 4.31
N ALA A 164 10.07 4.20 3.88
CA ALA A 164 11.40 3.64 4.05
C ALA A 164 12.45 4.39 3.23
N GLY A 165 13.49 4.89 3.90
CA GLY A 165 14.61 5.58 3.23
C GLY A 165 14.25 6.92 2.57
N VAL A 166 13.14 7.52 2.98
CA VAL A 166 12.66 8.82 2.48
C VAL A 166 13.02 9.91 3.48
N ASP A 167 13.38 11.08 2.98
CA ASP A 167 13.63 12.25 3.84
C ASP A 167 12.33 12.80 4.46
N PRO A 168 12.40 13.51 5.61
CA PRO A 168 11.18 13.95 6.33
C PRO A 168 10.23 14.82 5.50
N ILE A 169 10.74 15.67 4.62
CA ILE A 169 9.90 16.54 3.76
C ILE A 169 9.13 15.68 2.76
N ALA A 170 9.78 14.68 2.16
CA ALA A 170 9.13 13.78 1.23
C ALA A 170 8.17 12.79 1.93
N VAL A 171 8.37 12.49 3.22
CA VAL A 171 7.39 11.73 4.02
C VAL A 171 6.08 12.52 4.14
N GLU A 172 6.13 13.81 4.50
CA GLU A 172 4.94 14.67 4.55
C GLU A 172 4.20 14.73 3.20
N ASP A 173 4.95 14.86 2.10
CA ASP A 173 4.37 14.81 0.74
C ASP A 173 3.60 13.50 0.50
N ILE A 174 4.19 12.35 0.89
CA ILE A 174 3.54 11.04 0.71
C ILE A 174 2.29 10.94 1.60
N GLN A 175 2.36 11.41 2.86
CA GLN A 175 1.21 11.43 3.77
C GLN A 175 0.06 12.25 3.18
N HIS A 176 0.32 13.44 2.65
CA HIS A 176 -0.68 14.27 1.98
C HIS A 176 -1.29 13.57 0.76
N ILE A 177 -0.47 12.88 -0.04
CA ILE A 177 -0.96 12.10 -1.18
C ILE A 177 -1.88 10.98 -0.70
N VAL A 178 -1.48 10.21 0.31
CA VAL A 178 -2.27 9.11 0.86
C VAL A 178 -3.61 9.62 1.41
N ALA A 179 -3.60 10.73 2.15
CA ALA A 179 -4.83 11.36 2.63
C ALA A 179 -5.75 11.77 1.46
N LYS A 180 -5.19 12.31 0.37
CA LYS A 180 -5.94 12.66 -0.84
C LYS A 180 -6.53 11.42 -1.53
N LEU A 181 -5.86 10.28 -1.53
CA LEU A 181 -6.38 9.03 -2.08
C LEU A 181 -7.63 8.55 -1.32
N LYS A 182 -7.64 8.70 0.01
CA LYS A 182 -8.79 8.41 0.84
C LYS A 182 -10.00 9.25 0.43
N THR A 183 -9.84 10.55 0.16
CA THR A 183 -10.95 11.42 -0.29
C THR A 183 -11.51 11.02 -1.66
N LYS A 184 -10.74 10.27 -2.46
CA LYS A 184 -11.18 9.67 -3.73
C LYS A 184 -11.88 8.32 -3.54
N ASN A 185 -12.22 7.97 -2.31
CA ASN A 185 -12.85 6.69 -1.97
C ASN A 185 -11.99 5.47 -2.36
N ILE A 186 -10.66 5.59 -2.22
CA ILE A 186 -9.71 4.48 -2.41
C ILE A 186 -9.38 3.91 -1.04
N GLY A 187 -9.54 2.59 -0.87
CA GLY A 187 -9.09 1.89 0.35
C GLY A 187 -7.58 1.68 0.31
N ILE A 188 -6.90 1.89 1.43
CA ILE A 188 -5.45 1.86 1.49
C ILE A 188 -4.98 0.90 2.59
N LEU A 189 -4.10 -0.04 2.24
CA LEU A 189 -3.36 -0.86 3.19
C LEU A 189 -1.90 -0.45 3.16
N ILE A 190 -1.37 -0.06 4.32
CA ILE A 190 0.03 0.37 4.45
C ILE A 190 0.76 -0.60 5.38
N THR A 191 1.92 -1.10 4.98
CA THR A 191 2.88 -1.71 5.89
C THR A 191 4.13 -0.83 5.95
N ASP A 192 4.59 -0.52 7.16
CA ASP A 192 5.83 0.23 7.35
C ASP A 192 6.46 -0.14 8.70
N HIS A 193 7.73 0.15 8.85
CA HIS A 193 8.45 0.07 10.12
C HIS A 193 8.47 1.42 10.85
N ASN A 194 8.16 2.52 10.17
CA ASN A 194 8.01 3.84 10.76
C ASN A 194 6.61 4.01 11.37
N VAL A 195 6.52 3.68 12.65
CA VAL A 195 5.25 3.59 13.37
C VAL A 195 4.55 4.94 13.49
N HIS A 196 5.31 6.00 13.82
CA HIS A 196 4.76 7.34 13.98
C HIS A 196 4.09 7.83 12.72
N GLU A 197 4.82 7.75 11.59
CA GLU A 197 4.35 8.24 10.30
C GLU A 197 3.15 7.43 9.80
N THR A 198 3.11 6.14 10.11
CA THR A 198 1.99 5.29 9.70
C THR A 198 0.76 5.54 10.56
N LEU A 199 0.91 5.57 11.89
CA LEU A 199 -0.22 5.78 12.80
C LEU A 199 -0.85 7.16 12.64
N SER A 200 -0.07 8.20 12.28
CA SER A 200 -0.57 9.56 12.09
C SER A 200 -1.59 9.70 10.94
N ILE A 201 -1.56 8.79 9.97
CA ILE A 201 -2.43 8.85 8.78
C ILE A 201 -3.45 7.72 8.70
N THR A 202 -3.36 6.70 9.57
CA THR A 202 -4.26 5.54 9.52
C THR A 202 -5.52 5.78 10.35
N ASP A 203 -6.66 5.31 9.86
CA ASP A 203 -7.91 5.28 10.62
C ASP A 203 -7.84 4.23 11.74
N ARG A 204 -7.24 3.09 11.42
CA ARG A 204 -6.94 2.00 12.35
C ARG A 204 -5.76 1.18 11.85
N ALA A 205 -5.20 0.37 12.72
CA ALA A 205 -4.12 -0.52 12.37
C ALA A 205 -4.28 -1.91 13.01
N TYR A 206 -3.66 -2.89 12.37
CA TYR A 206 -3.42 -4.22 12.91
C TYR A 206 -1.97 -4.31 13.34
N LEU A 207 -1.73 -4.70 14.57
CA LEU A 207 -0.39 -4.99 15.07
C LEU A 207 -0.13 -6.49 15.03
N LEU A 208 0.82 -6.90 14.20
CA LEU A 208 1.29 -8.28 14.16
C LEU A 208 2.45 -8.49 15.13
N TYR A 209 2.39 -9.63 15.82
CA TYR A 209 3.47 -10.12 16.66
C TYR A 209 3.55 -11.64 16.54
N GLU A 210 4.75 -12.18 16.29
CA GLU A 210 4.99 -13.62 16.13
C GLU A 210 4.00 -14.36 15.21
N GLY A 211 3.67 -13.71 14.09
CA GLY A 211 2.80 -14.28 13.06
C GLY A 211 1.30 -14.22 13.36
N LYS A 212 0.86 -13.51 14.40
CA LYS A 212 -0.55 -13.35 14.79
C LYS A 212 -0.91 -11.88 14.93
N ILE A 213 -2.20 -11.56 14.88
CA ILE A 213 -2.70 -10.26 15.30
C ILE A 213 -2.63 -10.19 16.84
N LEU A 214 -1.76 -9.32 17.35
CA LEU A 214 -1.69 -9.01 18.78
C LEU A 214 -2.85 -8.10 19.17
N LYS A 215 -3.05 -7.03 18.41
CA LYS A 215 -4.09 -6.03 18.65
C LYS A 215 -4.54 -5.38 17.34
N ALA A 216 -5.76 -4.92 17.33
CA ALA A 216 -6.28 -4.06 16.27
C ALA A 216 -7.08 -2.92 16.90
N GLY A 217 -6.98 -1.71 16.34
CA GLY A 217 -7.68 -0.53 16.83
C GLY A 217 -7.20 0.75 16.17
N THR A 218 -7.72 1.86 16.63
CA THR A 218 -7.28 3.21 16.23
C THR A 218 -5.88 3.53 16.76
N ALA A 219 -5.23 4.54 16.21
CA ALA A 219 -3.91 4.94 16.65
C ALA A 219 -3.85 5.27 18.17
N PRO A 220 -4.80 6.02 18.76
CA PRO A 220 -4.85 6.24 20.20
C PRO A 220 -5.00 4.95 21.01
N GLU A 221 -5.92 4.05 20.63
CA GLU A 221 -6.15 2.78 21.32
C GLU A 221 -4.89 1.90 21.33
N LEU A 222 -4.16 1.85 20.22
CA LEU A 222 -2.90 1.10 20.14
C LEU A 222 -1.78 1.78 20.92
N ALA A 223 -1.71 3.11 20.89
CA ALA A 223 -0.69 3.88 21.61
C ALA A 223 -0.84 3.78 23.14
N ASP A 224 -2.06 3.61 23.65
CA ASP A 224 -2.36 3.53 25.08
C ASP A 224 -2.36 2.09 25.62
N ASP A 225 -2.34 1.07 24.74
CA ASP A 225 -2.37 -0.33 25.15
C ASP A 225 -1.03 -0.74 25.82
N PRO A 226 -1.05 -1.23 27.08
CA PRO A 226 0.17 -1.59 27.79
C PRO A 226 0.97 -2.72 27.16
N GLU A 227 0.30 -3.67 26.52
CA GLU A 227 0.96 -4.80 25.86
C GLU A 227 1.62 -4.37 24.56
N VAL A 228 0.96 -3.52 23.77
CA VAL A 228 1.50 -2.90 22.57
C VAL A 228 2.74 -2.05 22.87
N ARG A 229 2.69 -1.26 23.95
CA ARG A 229 3.85 -0.50 24.44
C ARG A 229 5.00 -1.40 24.83
N ARG A 230 4.72 -2.45 25.60
CA ARG A 230 5.74 -3.39 26.08
C ARG A 230 6.45 -4.14 24.95
N LEU A 231 5.70 -4.59 23.95
CA LEU A 231 6.21 -5.51 22.90
C LEU A 231 6.69 -4.81 21.63
N TYR A 232 6.22 -3.57 21.38
CA TYR A 232 6.49 -2.92 20.10
C TYR A 232 6.80 -1.43 20.17
N LEU A 233 5.93 -0.60 20.76
CA LEU A 233 6.09 0.87 20.74
C LEU A 233 7.17 1.40 21.66
N GLY A 234 7.43 0.71 22.79
CA GLY A 234 8.23 1.21 23.88
C GLY A 234 7.44 2.09 24.87
N GLN A 235 7.91 2.16 26.12
CA GLN A 235 7.20 2.87 27.19
C GLN A 235 7.08 4.38 26.97
N ASN A 236 8.05 4.98 26.27
CA ASN A 236 8.12 6.43 26.03
C ASN A 236 7.48 6.86 24.72
N PHE A 237 6.74 5.98 24.03
CA PHE A 237 6.07 6.33 22.79
C PHE A 237 4.99 7.38 23.02
N ILE A 238 5.02 8.46 22.23
CA ILE A 238 4.02 9.53 22.22
C ILE A 238 3.48 9.63 20.81
N LEU A 239 2.16 9.45 20.66
CA LEU A 239 1.48 9.74 19.41
C LEU A 239 1.44 11.27 19.22
N ARG A 240 2.03 11.77 18.14
CA ARG A 240 2.07 13.20 17.79
C ARG A 240 0.99 13.55 16.81
#